data_91715173e2879060f5db4103371a1eac
#
_entry.id   91715173e2879060f5db4103371a1eac
#
_cell.length_a   1.000
_cell.length_b   1.000
_cell.length_c   1.000
_cell.angle_alpha   90.00
_cell.angle_beta   90.00
_cell.angle_gamma   90.00
#
_symmetry.space_group_name_H-M   'P 1'
#
loop_
_entity.id
_entity.type
_entity.pdbx_description
1 polymer ?
#
loop_
_entity_poly.entity_id
_entity_poly.type
_entity_poly.pdbx_seq_one_letter_code
_entity_poly.pdbx_strand_id
1 'polypeptide(L)'
;LDEGLTMLREVLTAPRFQKDRIDLYKTQQLQAMKQRNDDSRNIERRELVRLAYGDHFFRSQVTTKASIESITEADLRGFHQAWFHPRNFVVAVSGDFDRETMVAKLEALFAKWPYRAQAAKPVPTDKQFAKPGVYLVDKEVNQGRVDIMLPGILRDNPDYYAVQVMNDILGG
;
A
#
# COMPACT_ATOMS: atom_id res chain seq x y z
N LEU A 1 -0.78 -27.72 -11.35
CA LEU A 1 -1.50 -26.45 -11.55
C LEU A 1 -2.82 -26.45 -10.76
N ASP A 2 -3.68 -27.45 -10.92
CA ASP A 2 -5.03 -27.48 -10.32
C ASP A 2 -5.00 -27.49 -8.78
N GLU A 3 -4.09 -28.24 -8.17
CA GLU A 3 -3.86 -28.19 -6.72
C GLU A 3 -3.43 -26.80 -6.26
N GLY A 4 -2.52 -26.16 -7.00
CA GLY A 4 -2.09 -24.78 -6.70
C GLY A 4 -3.24 -23.77 -6.77
N LEU A 5 -4.11 -23.89 -7.77
CA LEU A 5 -5.30 -23.05 -7.89
C LEU A 5 -6.31 -23.31 -6.76
N THR A 6 -6.47 -24.57 -6.34
CA THR A 6 -7.30 -24.92 -5.19
C THR A 6 -6.77 -24.29 -3.91
N MET A 7 -5.46 -24.42 -3.64
CA MET A 7 -4.81 -23.78 -2.49
C MET A 7 -4.96 -22.24 -2.52
N LEU A 8 -4.76 -21.62 -3.69
CA LEU A 8 -4.96 -20.19 -3.86
C LEU A 8 -6.39 -19.79 -3.48
N ARG A 9 -7.39 -20.53 -3.95
CA ARG A 9 -8.78 -20.29 -3.60
C ARG A 9 -9.00 -20.39 -2.09
N GLU A 10 -8.50 -21.42 -1.44
CA GLU A 10 -8.65 -21.62 0.00
C GLU A 10 -8.05 -20.45 0.78
N VAL A 11 -6.83 -20.03 0.45
CA VAL A 11 -6.17 -18.88 1.09
C VAL A 11 -6.97 -17.61 0.92
N LEU A 12 -7.52 -17.38 -0.28
CA LEU A 12 -8.26 -16.16 -0.58
C LEU A 12 -9.68 -16.15 0.02
N THR A 13 -10.36 -17.32 0.13
CA THR A 13 -11.76 -17.39 0.55
C THR A 13 -11.96 -17.74 2.01
N ALA A 14 -11.02 -18.46 2.63
CA ALA A 14 -11.16 -19.00 3.97
C ALA A 14 -9.93 -18.77 4.86
N PRO A 15 -9.42 -17.53 4.99
CA PRO A 15 -8.29 -17.25 5.86
C PRO A 15 -8.63 -17.56 7.32
N ARG A 16 -7.71 -18.18 8.02
CA ARG A 16 -7.95 -18.66 9.39
C ARG A 16 -7.96 -17.55 10.43
N PHE A 17 -7.22 -16.48 10.23
CA PHE A 17 -7.04 -15.38 11.19
C PHE A 17 -6.65 -15.88 12.59
N GLN A 18 -5.66 -16.76 12.67
CA GLN A 18 -5.21 -17.37 13.92
C GLN A 18 -4.71 -16.28 14.89
N LYS A 19 -5.24 -16.33 16.12
CA LYS A 19 -4.94 -15.31 17.14
C LYS A 19 -3.45 -15.18 17.45
N ASP A 20 -2.75 -16.31 17.60
CA ASP A 20 -1.31 -16.34 17.84
C ASP A 20 -0.50 -15.66 16.74
N ARG A 21 -0.93 -15.81 15.47
CA ARG A 21 -0.31 -15.14 14.33
C ARG A 21 -0.59 -13.64 14.29
N ILE A 22 -1.79 -13.25 14.66
CA ILE A 22 -2.16 -11.83 14.79
C ILE A 22 -1.33 -11.18 15.90
N ASP A 23 -1.22 -11.81 17.06
CA ASP A 23 -0.46 -11.31 18.19
C ASP A 23 1.04 -11.22 17.88
N LEU A 24 1.59 -12.23 17.20
CA LEU A 24 2.97 -12.21 16.72
C LEU A 24 3.21 -11.04 15.76
N TYR A 25 2.34 -10.86 14.77
CA TYR A 25 2.45 -9.78 13.81
C TYR A 25 2.36 -8.40 14.48
N LYS A 26 1.43 -8.21 15.42
CA LYS A 26 1.35 -6.98 16.23
C LYS A 26 2.65 -6.69 16.97
N THR A 27 3.23 -7.71 17.60
CA THR A 27 4.51 -7.59 18.32
C THR A 27 5.62 -7.16 17.37
N GLN A 28 5.71 -7.76 16.20
CA GLN A 28 6.70 -7.39 15.17
C GLN A 28 6.50 -5.94 14.68
N GLN A 29 5.25 -5.52 14.45
CA GLN A 29 4.94 -4.15 14.04
C GLN A 29 5.30 -3.12 15.13
N LEU A 30 5.02 -3.42 16.38
CA LEU A 30 5.40 -2.57 17.51
C LEU A 30 6.92 -2.47 17.67
N GLN A 31 7.65 -3.55 17.42
CA GLN A 31 9.11 -3.54 17.41
C GLN A 31 9.67 -2.71 16.24
N ALA A 32 9.16 -2.90 15.04
CA ALA A 32 9.54 -2.10 13.87
C ALA A 32 9.24 -0.60 14.10
N MET A 33 8.14 -0.29 14.78
CA MET A 33 7.80 1.08 15.14
C MET A 33 8.84 1.72 16.09
N LYS A 34 9.40 0.97 17.03
CA LYS A 34 10.46 1.48 17.92
C LYS A 34 11.71 1.88 17.12
N GLN A 35 12.03 1.13 16.08
CA GLN A 35 13.21 1.31 15.23
C GLN A 35 12.99 2.27 14.04
N ARG A 36 11.75 2.70 13.78
CA ARG A 36 11.40 3.48 12.58
C ARG A 36 12.17 4.80 12.41
N ASN A 37 12.74 5.32 13.49
CA ASN A 37 13.51 6.57 13.48
C ASN A 37 15.03 6.34 13.55
N ASP A 38 15.50 5.09 13.52
CA ASP A 38 16.92 4.78 13.57
C ASP A 38 17.62 5.12 12.25
N ASP A 39 16.91 5.02 11.14
CA ASP A 39 17.40 5.42 9.82
C ASP A 39 16.83 6.79 9.42
N SER A 40 17.71 7.75 9.12
CA SER A 40 17.36 9.10 8.68
C SER A 40 16.55 9.14 7.39
N ARG A 41 16.74 8.17 6.47
CA ARG A 41 15.95 8.05 5.23
C ARG A 41 14.47 7.79 5.52
N ASN A 42 14.18 7.00 6.54
CA ASN A 42 12.79 6.71 6.93
C ASN A 42 12.11 7.94 7.50
N ILE A 43 12.84 8.78 8.23
CA ILE A 43 12.34 10.05 8.74
C ILE A 43 12.07 11.00 7.57
N GLU A 44 13.07 11.23 6.72
CA GLU A 44 13.01 12.06 5.52
C GLU A 44 11.80 11.72 4.66
N ARG A 45 11.67 10.45 4.23
CA ARG A 45 10.56 9.98 3.40
C ARG A 45 9.20 10.24 4.04
N ARG A 46 9.06 10.03 5.34
CA ARG A 46 7.80 10.25 6.05
C ARG A 46 7.44 11.72 6.10
N GLU A 47 8.41 12.58 6.42
CA GLU A 47 8.18 14.02 6.48
C GLU A 47 7.91 14.62 5.09
N LEU A 48 8.63 14.17 4.06
CA LEU A 48 8.34 14.57 2.67
C LEU A 48 6.91 14.22 2.25
N VAL A 49 6.46 13.00 2.55
CA VAL A 49 5.08 12.59 2.24
C VAL A 49 4.07 13.46 2.99
N ARG A 50 4.33 13.77 4.26
CA ARG A 50 3.49 14.65 5.06
C ARG A 50 3.43 16.07 4.49
N LEU A 51 4.55 16.62 4.10
CA LEU A 51 4.66 17.95 3.49
C LEU A 51 4.01 18.01 2.10
N ALA A 52 4.08 16.90 1.33
CA ALA A 52 3.51 16.83 -0.01
C ALA A 52 1.98 16.68 -0.02
N TYR A 53 1.40 16.03 0.98
CA TYR A 53 -0.01 15.62 0.95
C TYR A 53 -0.83 16.15 2.13
N GLY A 54 -0.21 16.71 3.15
CA GLY A 54 -0.87 17.14 4.39
C GLY A 54 -1.15 15.97 5.35
N ASP A 55 -1.50 16.30 6.59
CA ASP A 55 -1.66 15.34 7.68
C ASP A 55 -2.88 14.41 7.53
N HIS A 56 -3.88 14.82 6.77
CA HIS A 56 -5.15 14.09 6.62
C HIS A 56 -5.23 13.21 5.38
N PHE A 57 -4.24 13.29 4.49
CA PHE A 57 -4.23 12.48 3.29
C PHE A 57 -3.84 11.03 3.60
N PHE A 58 -4.46 10.06 2.93
CA PHE A 58 -4.25 8.63 3.24
C PHE A 58 -2.78 8.18 3.13
N ARG A 59 -1.97 8.81 2.26
CA ARG A 59 -0.54 8.48 2.10
C ARG A 59 0.34 8.98 3.25
N SER A 60 -0.08 10.01 3.96
CA SER A 60 0.62 10.57 5.12
C SER A 60 0.20 9.94 6.46
N GLN A 61 -0.81 9.07 6.44
CA GLN A 61 -1.23 8.37 7.64
C GLN A 61 -0.13 7.46 8.17
N VAL A 62 0.22 7.66 9.42
CA VAL A 62 1.27 6.90 10.10
C VAL A 62 0.64 5.95 11.11
N THR A 63 1.04 4.69 11.05
CA THR A 63 0.63 3.68 12.05
C THR A 63 1.04 4.10 13.45
N THR A 64 0.11 4.03 14.39
CA THR A 64 0.33 4.32 15.82
C THR A 64 0.25 3.04 16.65
N LYS A 65 0.80 3.07 17.88
CA LYS A 65 0.66 1.97 18.82
C LYS A 65 -0.82 1.62 19.03
N ALA A 66 -1.65 2.64 19.28
CA ALA A 66 -3.08 2.46 19.48
C ALA A 66 -3.77 1.80 18.28
N SER A 67 -3.42 2.21 17.03
CA SER A 67 -3.99 1.60 15.83
C SER A 67 -3.59 0.15 15.65
N ILE A 68 -2.37 -0.25 16.04
CA ILE A 68 -1.95 -1.66 15.98
C ILE A 68 -2.69 -2.48 17.03
N GLU A 69 -2.73 -1.99 18.26
CA GLU A 69 -3.33 -2.70 19.39
C GLU A 69 -4.85 -2.87 19.23
N SER A 70 -5.53 -1.89 18.65
CA SER A 70 -6.99 -1.91 18.46
C SER A 70 -7.47 -2.92 17.43
N ILE A 71 -6.65 -3.34 16.46
CA ILE A 71 -7.06 -4.31 15.43
C ILE A 71 -7.44 -5.64 16.08
N THR A 72 -8.64 -6.12 15.79
CA THR A 72 -9.15 -7.41 16.28
C THR A 72 -9.28 -8.43 15.14
N GLU A 73 -9.48 -9.69 15.49
CA GLU A 73 -9.83 -10.73 14.51
C GLU A 73 -11.14 -10.36 13.77
N ALA A 74 -12.11 -9.78 14.48
CA ALA A 74 -13.37 -9.34 13.87
C ALA A 74 -13.17 -8.27 12.81
N ASP A 75 -12.25 -7.32 13.03
CA ASP A 75 -11.91 -6.29 12.06
C ASP A 75 -11.28 -6.90 10.79
N LEU A 76 -10.38 -7.87 10.96
CA LEU A 76 -9.75 -8.57 9.84
C LEU A 76 -10.77 -9.37 9.04
N ARG A 77 -11.70 -10.07 9.69
CA ARG A 77 -12.79 -10.78 9.03
C ARG A 77 -13.74 -9.83 8.31
N GLY A 78 -14.10 -8.72 8.94
CA GLY A 78 -14.93 -7.68 8.33
C GLY A 78 -14.28 -7.08 7.09
N PHE A 79 -13.00 -6.74 7.17
CA PHE A 79 -12.22 -6.24 6.04
C PHE A 79 -12.17 -7.27 4.89
N HIS A 80 -11.87 -8.53 5.22
CA HIS A 80 -11.82 -9.60 4.24
C HIS A 80 -13.16 -9.78 3.53
N GLN A 81 -14.27 -9.86 4.26
CA GLN A 81 -15.60 -9.99 3.68
C GLN A 81 -16.00 -8.81 2.79
N ALA A 82 -15.55 -7.61 3.13
CA ALA A 82 -15.88 -6.40 2.39
C ALA A 82 -15.06 -6.24 1.10
N TRP A 83 -13.80 -6.65 1.11
CA TRP A 83 -12.84 -6.28 0.06
C TRP A 83 -12.26 -7.46 -0.71
N PHE A 84 -12.21 -8.67 -0.13
CA PHE A 84 -11.71 -9.86 -0.81
C PHE A 84 -12.82 -10.54 -1.61
N HIS A 85 -13.01 -10.08 -2.82
CA HIS A 85 -13.98 -10.66 -3.75
C HIS A 85 -13.54 -10.46 -5.21
N PRO A 86 -14.03 -11.28 -6.17
CA PRO A 86 -13.54 -11.32 -7.54
C PRO A 86 -13.53 -9.98 -8.28
N ARG A 87 -14.46 -9.08 -7.97
CA ARG A 87 -14.54 -7.77 -8.61
C ARG A 87 -13.43 -6.79 -8.21
N ASN A 88 -12.74 -7.07 -7.11
CA ASN A 88 -11.61 -6.26 -6.64
C ASN A 88 -10.26 -6.82 -7.06
N PHE A 89 -10.24 -7.95 -7.76
CA PHE A 89 -8.99 -8.58 -8.18
C PHE A 89 -8.64 -8.27 -9.62
N VAL A 90 -7.37 -8.00 -9.83
CA VAL A 90 -6.72 -8.06 -11.14
C VAL A 90 -5.76 -9.23 -11.07
N VAL A 91 -5.99 -10.23 -11.92
CA VAL A 91 -5.18 -11.45 -11.98
C VAL A 91 -4.28 -11.38 -13.20
N ALA A 92 -2.98 -11.43 -12.97
CA ALA A 92 -1.98 -11.56 -14.04
C ALA A 92 -1.29 -12.91 -13.92
N VAL A 93 -1.19 -13.62 -15.02
CA VAL A 93 -0.53 -14.93 -15.09
C VAL A 93 0.58 -14.87 -16.12
N SER A 94 1.77 -15.35 -15.73
CA SER A 94 2.94 -15.44 -16.60
C SER A 94 3.54 -16.85 -16.49
N GLY A 95 3.98 -17.41 -17.61
CA GLY A 95 4.57 -18.74 -17.67
C GLY A 95 4.23 -19.48 -18.94
N ASP A 96 4.48 -20.78 -18.95
CA ASP A 96 4.14 -21.70 -20.05
C ASP A 96 2.76 -22.32 -19.80
N PHE A 97 1.74 -21.84 -20.47
CA PHE A 97 0.37 -22.35 -20.38
C PHE A 97 -0.46 -22.00 -21.62
N ASP A 98 -1.49 -22.82 -21.88
CA ASP A 98 -2.50 -22.46 -22.85
C ASP A 98 -3.47 -21.41 -22.29
N ARG A 99 -3.63 -20.31 -23.03
CA ARG A 99 -4.41 -19.14 -22.59
C ARG A 99 -5.88 -19.48 -22.31
N GLU A 100 -6.52 -20.24 -23.21
CA GLU A 100 -7.96 -20.53 -23.11
C GLU A 100 -8.23 -21.43 -21.90
N THR A 101 -7.42 -22.45 -21.73
CA THR A 101 -7.47 -23.36 -20.58
C THR A 101 -7.26 -22.60 -19.27
N MET A 102 -6.30 -21.68 -19.21
CA MET A 102 -6.03 -20.89 -18.01
C MET A 102 -7.20 -19.97 -17.65
N VAL A 103 -7.75 -19.26 -18.64
CA VAL A 103 -8.93 -18.40 -18.44
C VAL A 103 -10.11 -19.22 -17.91
N ALA A 104 -10.41 -20.35 -18.52
CA ALA A 104 -11.51 -21.23 -18.06
C ALA A 104 -11.31 -21.71 -16.61
N LYS A 105 -10.07 -22.07 -16.22
CA LYS A 105 -9.74 -22.46 -14.85
C LYS A 105 -9.91 -21.31 -13.86
N LEU A 106 -9.49 -20.11 -14.21
CA LEU A 106 -9.64 -18.93 -13.35
C LEU A 106 -11.12 -18.53 -13.23
N GLU A 107 -11.87 -18.53 -14.30
CA GLU A 107 -13.32 -18.28 -14.27
C GLU A 107 -14.04 -19.28 -13.36
N ALA A 108 -13.73 -20.59 -13.50
CA ALA A 108 -14.28 -21.62 -12.62
C ALA A 108 -13.89 -21.44 -11.14
N LEU A 109 -12.66 -20.96 -10.89
CA LEU A 109 -12.17 -20.67 -9.55
C LEU A 109 -12.98 -19.58 -8.86
N PHE A 110 -13.32 -18.51 -9.59
CA PHE A 110 -13.99 -17.32 -9.07
C PHE A 110 -15.51 -17.34 -9.17
N ALA A 111 -16.09 -18.18 -10.05
CA ALA A 111 -17.53 -18.19 -10.36
C ALA A 111 -18.44 -18.40 -9.14
N LYS A 112 -17.99 -19.18 -8.16
CA LYS A 112 -18.78 -19.53 -6.96
C LYS A 112 -18.39 -18.76 -5.71
N TRP A 113 -17.62 -17.68 -5.86
CA TRP A 113 -17.20 -16.88 -4.72
C TRP A 113 -18.30 -15.88 -4.35
N PRO A 114 -18.95 -16.06 -3.21
CA PRO A 114 -19.97 -15.12 -2.76
C PRO A 114 -19.32 -13.79 -2.42
N TYR A 115 -19.89 -12.70 -2.88
CA TYR A 115 -19.42 -11.37 -2.51
C TYR A 115 -20.58 -10.43 -2.23
N ARG A 116 -20.36 -9.49 -1.34
CA ARG A 116 -21.20 -8.32 -1.18
C ARG A 116 -20.46 -7.14 -1.75
N ALA A 117 -20.97 -6.55 -2.80
CA ALA A 117 -20.38 -5.36 -3.38
C ALA A 117 -20.45 -4.21 -2.36
N GLN A 118 -19.31 -3.74 -1.93
CA GLN A 118 -19.19 -2.47 -1.21
C GLN A 118 -18.59 -1.45 -2.18
N ALA A 119 -19.26 -0.31 -2.33
CA ALA A 119 -18.70 0.77 -3.13
C ALA A 119 -17.43 1.28 -2.48
N ALA A 120 -16.33 1.28 -3.22
CA ALA A 120 -15.10 1.91 -2.78
C ALA A 120 -15.35 3.41 -2.60
N LYS A 121 -14.89 3.96 -1.49
CA LYS A 121 -14.89 5.42 -1.31
C LYS A 121 -13.98 6.04 -2.38
N PRO A 122 -14.37 7.18 -2.96
CA PRO A 122 -13.49 7.87 -3.88
C PRO A 122 -12.16 8.21 -3.19
N VAL A 123 -11.07 8.11 -3.93
CA VAL A 123 -9.76 8.50 -3.42
C VAL A 123 -9.77 10.01 -3.17
N PRO A 124 -9.42 10.49 -1.97
CA PRO A 124 -9.34 11.92 -1.72
C PRO A 124 -8.36 12.58 -2.68
N THR A 125 -8.79 13.67 -3.31
CA THR A 125 -7.96 14.47 -4.22
C THR A 125 -7.35 15.71 -3.55
N ASP A 126 -7.87 16.07 -2.39
CA ASP A 126 -7.46 17.27 -1.65
C ASP A 126 -6.08 17.05 -1.03
N LYS A 127 -5.08 17.61 -1.69
CA LYS A 127 -3.69 17.60 -1.24
C LYS A 127 -3.39 18.98 -0.65
N GLN A 128 -2.80 19.00 0.53
CA GLN A 128 -2.31 20.21 1.16
C GLN A 128 -0.79 20.24 1.08
N PHE A 129 -0.28 20.68 -0.07
CA PHE A 129 1.15 20.88 -0.22
C PHE A 129 1.63 21.95 0.77
N ALA A 130 2.75 21.68 1.44
CA ALA A 130 3.32 22.60 2.41
C ALA A 130 3.62 23.98 1.79
N LYS A 131 3.53 25.03 2.58
CA LYS A 131 3.92 26.37 2.16
C LYS A 131 5.42 26.40 1.83
N PRO A 132 5.86 27.24 0.87
CA PRO A 132 7.28 27.40 0.61
C PRO A 132 8.05 27.76 1.88
N GLY A 133 9.15 27.07 2.14
CA GLY A 133 9.95 27.26 3.34
C GLY A 133 11.03 26.22 3.52
N VAL A 134 11.80 26.36 4.58
CA VAL A 134 12.79 25.39 5.02
C VAL A 134 12.21 24.63 6.21
N TYR A 135 12.14 23.32 6.09
CA TYR A 135 11.63 22.41 7.12
C TYR A 135 12.80 21.62 7.68
N LEU A 136 13.10 21.80 8.93
CA LEU A 136 14.24 21.18 9.60
C LEU A 136 13.75 20.06 10.54
N VAL A 137 14.36 18.88 10.41
CA VAL A 137 14.25 17.81 11.40
C VAL A 137 15.60 17.68 12.09
N ASP A 138 15.66 18.12 13.33
CA ASP A 138 16.87 18.02 14.14
C ASP A 138 17.04 16.58 14.64
N LYS A 139 18.17 15.98 14.28
CA LYS A 139 18.58 14.66 14.74
C LYS A 139 20.09 14.53 14.68
N GLU A 140 20.68 13.99 15.72
CA GLU A 140 22.09 13.64 15.71
C GLU A 140 22.35 12.46 14.75
N VAL A 141 23.00 12.73 13.62
CA VAL A 141 23.33 11.77 12.57
C VAL A 141 24.72 12.07 12.01
N ASN A 142 25.37 11.03 11.49
CA ASN A 142 26.71 11.17 10.90
C ASN A 142 26.68 11.93 9.56
N GLN A 143 25.55 11.96 8.86
CA GLN A 143 25.38 12.59 7.56
C GLN A 143 24.02 13.28 7.49
N GLY A 144 24.03 14.59 7.26
CA GLY A 144 22.83 15.36 6.97
C GLY A 144 22.23 14.98 5.60
N ARG A 145 20.92 15.12 5.49
CA ARG A 145 20.16 14.90 4.26
C ARG A 145 19.40 16.16 3.90
N VAL A 146 19.37 16.47 2.61
CA VAL A 146 18.66 17.63 2.09
C VAL A 146 17.84 17.18 0.89
N ASP A 147 16.55 17.46 0.94
CA ASP A 147 15.64 17.28 -0.18
C ASP A 147 15.02 18.60 -0.59
N ILE A 148 14.89 18.80 -1.90
CA ILE A 148 14.19 19.93 -2.49
C ILE A 148 12.93 19.37 -3.17
N MET A 149 11.77 19.79 -2.71
CA MET A 149 10.50 19.29 -3.19
C MET A 149 9.66 20.39 -3.80
N LEU A 150 9.15 20.13 -5.00
CA LEU A 150 8.24 21.01 -5.73
C LEU A 150 7.00 20.23 -6.17
N PRO A 151 5.83 20.89 -6.31
CA PRO A 151 4.69 20.28 -6.96
C PRO A 151 5.04 19.92 -8.41
N GLY A 152 4.74 18.70 -8.81
CA GLY A 152 4.90 18.22 -10.18
C GLY A 152 3.58 18.08 -10.91
N ILE A 153 3.61 17.39 -12.05
CA ILE A 153 2.45 17.08 -12.87
C ILE A 153 1.92 15.66 -12.52
N LEU A 154 0.66 15.40 -12.86
CA LEU A 154 0.06 14.09 -12.71
C LEU A 154 0.59 13.14 -13.80
N ARG A 155 0.54 11.83 -13.53
CA ARG A 155 1.03 10.79 -14.46
C ARG A 155 0.24 10.73 -15.76
N ASP A 156 -1.01 11.14 -15.75
CA ASP A 156 -1.91 11.20 -16.92
C ASP A 156 -1.79 12.52 -17.71
N ASN A 157 -0.91 13.44 -17.26
CA ASN A 157 -0.61 14.65 -18.01
C ASN A 157 0.11 14.28 -19.31
N PRO A 158 -0.27 14.86 -20.47
CA PRO A 158 0.35 14.58 -21.76
C PRO A 158 1.88 14.86 -21.78
N ASP A 159 2.36 15.80 -20.98
CA ASP A 159 3.77 16.15 -20.88
C ASP A 159 4.57 15.27 -19.92
N TYR A 160 3.94 14.29 -19.29
CA TYR A 160 4.58 13.46 -18.26
C TYR A 160 5.90 12.83 -18.73
N TYR A 161 5.91 12.23 -19.90
CA TYR A 161 7.12 11.59 -20.44
C TYR A 161 8.21 12.59 -20.85
N ALA A 162 7.79 13.77 -21.35
CA ALA A 162 8.74 14.85 -21.67
C ALA A 162 9.42 15.36 -20.38
N VAL A 163 8.67 15.50 -19.29
CA VAL A 163 9.20 15.89 -17.99
C VAL A 163 10.13 14.82 -17.42
N GLN A 164 9.83 13.52 -17.62
CA GLN A 164 10.75 12.44 -17.21
C GLN A 164 12.09 12.53 -17.94
N VAL A 165 12.06 12.67 -19.28
CA VAL A 165 13.27 12.80 -20.07
C VAL A 165 14.07 14.06 -19.67
N MET A 166 13.38 15.17 -19.43
CA MET A 166 14.00 16.40 -18.93
C MET A 166 14.70 16.15 -17.58
N ASN A 167 14.06 15.44 -16.66
CA ASN A 167 14.63 15.11 -15.34
C ASN A 167 15.89 14.25 -15.48
N ASP A 168 15.86 13.25 -16.35
CA ASP A 168 17.03 12.38 -16.61
C ASP A 168 18.21 13.18 -17.21
N ILE A 169 17.93 14.15 -18.11
CA ILE A 169 18.96 15.03 -18.67
C ILE A 169 19.56 15.95 -17.61
N LEU A 170 18.76 16.41 -16.64
CA LEU A 170 19.22 17.29 -15.56
C LEU A 170 19.93 16.57 -14.41
N GLY A 171 20.01 15.24 -14.44
CA GLY A 171 20.76 14.44 -13.48
C GLY A 171 19.90 13.69 -12.47
N GLY A 172 18.72 13.28 -12.89
CA GLY A 172 17.82 12.40 -12.14
C GLY A 172 18.34 10.96 -12.03
#